data_5512bc9b5a5fcaa93e97bc9f26765f28
#
_entry.id   5512bc9b5a5fcaa93e97bc9f26765f28
#
_cell.length_a   1.000
_cell.length_b   1.000
_cell.length_c   1.000
_cell.angle_alpha   90.00
_cell.angle_beta   90.00
_cell.angle_gamma   90.00
#
_symmetry.space_group_name_H-M   'P 1'
#
loop_
_entity.id
_entity.type
_entity.pdbx_description
1 polymer ?
#
loop_
_entity_poly.entity_id
_entity_poly.type
_entity_poly.pdbx_seq_one_letter_code
_entity_poly.pdbx_strand_id
1 'polypeptide(L)'
;MRIAYFIAGFLLNTVLSSKEFAWSDFQFNSNAEKVFWTGVTDWSAVKDLVNLEQIYKVRRDPKGNPIIDPKIKGYTGYMKIKIGELRTICRIVNGWVTQAKTFHLSGQLLVNSNWKNGKQEGLCSIWYKNGIKKSDANYLNGLRHGLLSVWYDNGSRKAEVFWKNGKQDGITMGWNNKGIMITKSSWKDGEMNGENLSWYQSGVQKSKGTFKENKKHGLFVVWSEKGNKIQEQHWKNGDLEGTFIEYYESEQKRSETNYSKGLKHGVKTTWYMGGQKQTEIKWVYGEQHGKAEGWYKNGQPMSVTHWENGKLDGESVNWYENGQKKEEVSLVKGRPSGLAKTWYQNGQKSGEINFDNGLFVSGRKWKPDGNPCSLTNLKDGNGLSVVYDDSGKVVKTLKFRDGIKLDEKSNE
;
A
#
# COMPACT_ATOMS: atom_id res chain seq x y z
N MET A 1 6.20 16.74 37.85
CA MET A 1 6.74 15.73 36.92
C MET A 1 6.19 15.82 35.48
N ARG A 2 4.88 15.97 35.23
CA ARG A 2 4.41 16.07 33.81
C ARG A 2 4.70 17.40 33.12
N ILE A 3 4.91 18.54 33.77
CA ILE A 3 5.34 19.77 33.08
C ILE A 3 6.80 19.64 32.64
N ALA A 4 7.70 19.19 33.49
CA ALA A 4 9.08 18.89 33.14
C ALA A 4 9.18 17.66 32.23
N TYR A 5 8.41 16.58 32.43
CA TYR A 5 8.30 15.43 31.50
C TYR A 5 7.58 15.79 30.21
N PHE A 6 6.63 16.72 30.20
CA PHE A 6 5.95 17.14 28.99
C PHE A 6 6.86 18.04 28.12
N ILE A 7 7.58 18.97 28.77
CA ILE A 7 8.59 19.78 28.08
C ILE A 7 9.78 18.90 27.68
N ALA A 8 10.26 18.03 28.56
CA ALA A 8 11.35 17.10 28.32
C ALA A 8 10.93 15.94 27.38
N GLY A 9 9.74 15.36 27.52
CA GLY A 9 9.22 14.30 26.65
C GLY A 9 8.92 14.80 25.23
N PHE A 10 8.47 16.04 25.07
CA PHE A 10 8.31 16.65 23.74
C PHE A 10 9.66 16.95 23.09
N LEU A 11 10.66 17.38 23.86
CA LEU A 11 12.03 17.59 23.40
C LEU A 11 12.74 16.26 23.10
N LEU A 12 12.49 15.20 23.88
CA LEU A 12 13.09 13.86 23.69
C LEU A 12 12.51 13.07 22.54
N ASN A 13 11.19 13.13 22.30
CA ASN A 13 10.58 12.47 21.13
C ASN A 13 10.98 13.12 19.80
N THR A 14 11.55 14.33 19.83
CA THR A 14 12.01 15.00 18.62
C THR A 14 13.54 15.00 18.44
N VAL A 15 14.34 14.68 19.47
CA VAL A 15 15.81 14.88 19.43
C VAL A 15 16.67 13.74 19.99
N LEU A 16 16.22 12.94 20.98
CA LEU A 16 17.06 11.89 21.59
C LEU A 16 16.27 10.70 22.20
N SER A 17 16.84 9.50 22.06
CA SER A 17 16.44 8.30 22.80
C SER A 17 17.01 8.30 24.22
N SER A 18 16.15 8.02 25.19
CA SER A 18 16.38 7.61 26.60
C SER A 18 17.68 8.00 27.32
N LYS A 19 17.61 8.96 28.27
CA LYS A 19 18.39 9.00 29.52
C LYS A 19 17.59 9.67 30.64
N GLU A 20 17.74 9.15 31.87
CA GLU A 20 17.08 9.67 33.06
C GLU A 20 17.60 11.07 33.46
N PHE A 21 16.71 11.92 33.97
CA PHE A 21 16.99 13.30 34.36
C PHE A 21 17.34 13.43 35.85
N ALA A 22 18.38 14.22 36.15
CA ALA A 22 18.69 14.62 37.49
C ALA A 22 18.08 16.01 37.80
N TRP A 23 17.44 16.19 38.97
CA TRP A 23 16.78 17.42 39.40
C TRP A 23 17.74 18.58 39.68
N SER A 24 19.05 18.32 39.80
CA SER A 24 20.14 19.30 39.96
C SER A 24 20.28 20.27 38.78
N ASP A 25 19.57 20.01 37.67
CA ASP A 25 19.70 20.79 36.42
C ASP A 25 18.77 22.01 36.33
N PHE A 26 17.99 22.33 37.37
CA PHE A 26 17.03 23.45 37.38
C PHE A 26 17.53 24.68 38.16
N GLN A 27 17.44 25.87 37.57
CA GLN A 27 17.86 27.15 38.16
C GLN A 27 16.94 28.34 37.76
N PHE A 28 16.69 29.31 38.65
CA PHE A 28 15.82 30.50 38.42
C PHE A 28 16.57 31.83 38.60
N ASN A 29 16.20 32.90 37.82
CA ASN A 29 16.74 34.23 37.99
C ASN A 29 15.94 35.33 37.27
N SER A 30 15.97 36.60 37.85
CA SER A 30 15.34 37.80 37.30
C SER A 30 16.02 38.32 36.00
N ASN A 31 17.33 38.08 35.79
CA ASN A 31 18.06 38.50 34.60
C ASN A 31 17.82 37.62 33.37
N ALA A 32 17.10 36.52 33.53
CA ALA A 32 16.74 35.64 32.41
C ALA A 32 15.83 36.32 31.36
N GLU A 33 15.16 37.42 31.69
CA GLU A 33 14.28 38.16 30.79
C GLU A 33 14.99 38.69 29.58
N LYS A 34 16.13 39.33 29.77
CA LYS A 34 16.97 39.89 28.66
C LYS A 34 17.42 38.80 27.74
N VAL A 35 17.90 37.66 28.27
CA VAL A 35 18.35 36.51 27.53
C VAL A 35 17.18 35.84 26.76
N PHE A 36 15.99 35.76 27.40
CA PHE A 36 14.80 35.19 26.80
C PHE A 36 14.36 35.91 25.52
N TRP A 37 14.42 37.25 25.50
CA TRP A 37 13.95 38.07 24.37
C TRP A 37 15.02 38.30 23.28
N THR A 38 16.28 38.34 23.65
CA THR A 38 17.38 38.69 22.73
C THR A 38 18.08 37.52 22.06
N GLY A 39 17.83 36.27 22.53
CA GLY A 39 18.47 35.07 21.96
C GLY A 39 19.98 35.01 22.17
N VAL A 40 20.48 35.54 23.31
CA VAL A 40 21.91 35.73 23.57
C VAL A 40 22.70 34.41 23.64
N THR A 41 23.89 34.43 23.08
CA THR A 41 24.87 33.33 23.09
C THR A 41 25.67 33.23 24.41
N ASP A 42 25.75 34.27 25.22
CA ASP A 42 26.49 34.27 26.48
C ASP A 42 25.63 33.90 27.69
N TRP A 43 25.77 32.66 28.14
CA TRP A 43 25.11 32.11 29.30
C TRP A 43 25.77 32.45 30.62
N SER A 44 27.01 33.09 30.61
CA SER A 44 27.72 33.52 31.80
C SER A 44 27.08 34.75 32.43
N ALA A 45 26.36 35.57 31.65
CA ALA A 45 25.64 36.75 32.12
C ALA A 45 24.42 36.41 33.01
N VAL A 46 24.03 35.14 33.13
CA VAL A 46 22.89 34.66 33.95
C VAL A 46 23.45 34.01 35.22
N LYS A 47 24.19 34.77 36.05
CA LYS A 47 24.92 34.21 37.20
C LYS A 47 24.10 34.02 38.48
N ASP A 48 23.02 34.78 38.72
CA ASP A 48 22.28 34.76 39.96
C ASP A 48 20.99 33.94 39.88
N LEU A 49 21.15 32.63 39.93
CA LEU A 49 20.04 31.70 39.75
C LEU A 49 19.69 31.01 41.10
N VAL A 50 18.41 31.01 41.45
CA VAL A 50 17.94 30.31 42.65
C VAL A 50 18.08 28.82 42.41
N ASN A 51 18.79 28.13 43.32
CA ASN A 51 18.97 26.67 43.25
C ASN A 51 17.69 25.98 43.73
N LEU A 52 17.11 25.14 42.88
CA LEU A 52 15.78 24.54 43.06
C LEU A 52 15.78 23.10 43.51
N GLU A 53 16.90 22.53 43.92
CA GLU A 53 16.94 21.15 44.45
C GLU A 53 15.88 20.88 45.56
N GLN A 54 15.34 21.93 46.14
CA GLN A 54 14.35 21.83 47.21
C GLN A 54 12.87 22.01 46.81
N ILE A 55 12.54 22.34 45.55
CA ILE A 55 11.20 22.86 45.21
C ILE A 55 10.29 21.87 44.47
N TYR A 56 10.78 20.79 43.86
CA TYR A 56 9.92 19.99 42.97
C TYR A 56 9.71 18.52 43.28
N LYS A 57 8.68 18.23 44.03
CA LYS A 57 7.86 17.03 43.87
C LYS A 57 6.49 17.48 43.35
N VAL A 58 6.28 17.45 42.02
CA VAL A 58 4.95 17.72 41.45
C VAL A 58 3.99 16.60 41.89
N ARG A 59 3.17 16.91 42.89
CA ARG A 59 2.05 16.07 43.32
C ARG A 59 0.91 16.22 42.30
N ARG A 60 0.11 15.17 42.13
CA ARG A 60 -1.10 15.20 41.33
C ARG A 60 -2.29 14.97 42.20
N ASP A 61 -3.41 15.64 41.83
CA ASP A 61 -4.71 15.31 42.38
C ASP A 61 -5.19 13.93 41.84
N PRO A 62 -6.22 13.33 42.45
CA PRO A 62 -6.79 12.06 41.95
C PRO A 62 -7.30 12.11 40.50
N LYS A 63 -7.54 13.30 39.98
CA LYS A 63 -7.96 13.53 38.56
C LYS A 63 -6.76 13.70 37.62
N GLY A 64 -5.52 13.57 38.16
CA GLY A 64 -4.30 13.67 37.36
C GLY A 64 -3.84 15.11 37.05
N ASN A 65 -4.47 16.14 37.61
CA ASN A 65 -4.06 17.53 37.44
C ASN A 65 -2.81 17.81 38.28
N PRO A 66 -1.83 18.59 37.77
CA PRO A 66 -0.65 18.95 38.53
C PRO A 66 -1.06 19.87 39.70
N ILE A 67 -0.75 19.45 40.92
CA ILE A 67 -0.81 20.33 42.12
C ILE A 67 0.42 21.24 42.06
N ILE A 68 0.21 22.54 41.91
CA ILE A 68 1.28 23.54 41.92
C ILE A 68 1.88 23.53 43.32
N ASP A 69 3.22 23.38 43.41
CA ASP A 69 3.90 23.50 44.68
C ASP A 69 3.60 24.88 45.29
N PRO A 70 3.15 24.95 46.56
CA PRO A 70 2.86 26.23 47.23
C PRO A 70 3.99 27.25 47.15
N LYS A 71 5.27 26.79 47.02
CA LYS A 71 6.45 27.66 46.93
C LYS A 71 6.57 28.40 45.59
N ILE A 72 5.91 27.93 44.52
CA ILE A 72 5.87 28.61 43.23
C ILE A 72 4.50 29.14 42.84
N LYS A 73 3.48 28.89 43.69
CA LYS A 73 2.17 29.48 43.54
C LYS A 73 2.31 31.00 43.59
N GLY A 74 1.93 31.68 42.52
CA GLY A 74 2.11 33.14 42.38
C GLY A 74 3.49 33.61 41.88
N TYR A 75 4.47 32.70 41.68
CA TYR A 75 5.77 33.11 41.11
C TYR A 75 5.60 33.59 39.69
N THR A 76 6.19 34.75 39.38
CA THR A 76 6.31 35.32 38.05
C THR A 76 7.78 35.61 37.79
N GLY A 77 8.34 35.05 36.71
CA GLY A 77 9.74 35.18 36.38
C GLY A 77 10.21 34.16 35.34
N TYR A 78 11.47 33.83 35.37
CA TYR A 78 12.06 32.90 34.41
C TYR A 78 12.72 31.70 35.09
N MET A 79 12.64 30.54 34.44
CA MET A 79 13.28 29.30 34.87
C MET A 79 14.23 28.82 33.74
N LYS A 80 15.42 28.41 34.15
CA LYS A 80 16.41 27.83 33.23
C LYS A 80 16.57 26.33 33.50
N ILE A 81 16.58 25.55 32.46
CA ILE A 81 16.77 24.10 32.48
C ILE A 81 17.93 23.75 31.58
N LYS A 82 18.91 22.98 32.08
CA LYS A 82 20.02 22.46 31.28
C LYS A 82 19.90 20.93 31.19
N ILE A 83 19.92 20.39 29.97
CA ILE A 83 19.87 18.95 29.71
C ILE A 83 20.88 18.63 28.63
N GLY A 84 22.03 18.05 29.02
CA GLY A 84 23.14 17.81 28.10
C GLY A 84 23.55 19.08 27.37
N GLU A 85 23.48 19.06 26.04
CA GLU A 85 23.81 20.21 25.17
C GLU A 85 22.65 21.20 24.99
N LEU A 86 21.48 20.96 25.59
CA LEU A 86 20.31 21.80 25.45
C LEU A 86 20.15 22.73 26.63
N ARG A 87 19.71 23.95 26.37
CA ARG A 87 19.37 24.97 27.36
C ARG A 87 17.95 25.45 27.10
N THR A 88 17.06 25.31 28.07
CA THR A 88 15.67 25.79 27.97
C THR A 88 15.45 26.93 28.97
N ILE A 89 14.84 28.00 28.50
CA ILE A 89 14.35 29.08 29.35
C ILE A 89 12.83 29.10 29.28
N CYS A 90 12.18 29.02 30.43
CA CYS A 90 10.73 29.11 30.55
C CYS A 90 10.35 30.47 31.18
N ARG A 91 9.37 31.14 30.58
CA ARG A 91 8.67 32.26 31.24
C ARG A 91 7.53 31.68 32.05
N ILE A 92 7.49 32.07 33.33
CA ILE A 92 6.46 31.65 34.29
C ILE A 92 5.65 32.86 34.69
N VAL A 93 4.34 32.72 34.75
CA VAL A 93 3.40 33.73 35.25
C VAL A 93 2.43 33.04 36.21
N ASN A 94 2.37 33.55 37.44
CA ASN A 94 1.53 32.97 38.52
C ASN A 94 1.74 31.46 38.70
N GLY A 95 2.99 30.99 38.63
CA GLY A 95 3.35 29.57 38.76
C GLY A 95 3.12 28.71 37.52
N TRP A 96 2.67 29.28 36.43
CA TRP A 96 2.46 28.55 35.14
C TRP A 96 3.47 28.93 34.08
N VAL A 97 4.02 27.94 33.39
CA VAL A 97 4.78 28.22 32.18
C VAL A 97 3.85 28.80 31.12
N THR A 98 4.23 29.96 30.57
CA THR A 98 3.51 30.64 29.49
C THR A 98 4.27 30.57 28.14
N GLN A 99 5.61 30.46 28.20
CA GLN A 99 6.45 30.28 27.04
C GLN A 99 7.71 29.48 27.40
N ALA A 100 8.19 28.65 26.47
CA ALA A 100 9.47 27.96 26.62
C ALA A 100 10.28 28.12 25.35
N LYS A 101 11.57 28.51 25.48
CA LYS A 101 12.54 28.58 24.41
C LYS A 101 13.71 27.64 24.71
N THR A 102 14.03 26.74 23.78
CA THR A 102 15.16 25.81 23.89
C THR A 102 16.22 26.17 22.89
N PHE A 103 17.48 26.22 23.34
CA PHE A 103 18.66 26.56 22.56
C PHE A 103 19.66 25.40 22.61
N HIS A 104 20.43 25.23 21.53
CA HIS A 104 21.67 24.47 21.52
C HIS A 104 22.78 25.24 22.27
N LEU A 105 23.85 24.58 22.69
CA LEU A 105 25.00 25.23 23.37
C LEU A 105 25.61 26.37 22.55
N SER A 106 25.56 26.29 21.21
CA SER A 106 26.00 27.35 20.31
C SER A 106 25.13 28.61 20.37
N GLY A 107 24.02 28.62 21.15
CA GLY A 107 23.05 29.70 21.20
C GLY A 107 21.98 29.64 20.11
N GLN A 108 22.03 28.67 19.19
CA GLN A 108 21.00 28.50 18.18
C GLN A 108 19.65 28.11 18.79
N LEU A 109 18.59 28.86 18.48
CA LEU A 109 17.21 28.53 18.89
C LEU A 109 16.75 27.27 18.17
N LEU A 110 16.27 26.27 18.95
CA LEU A 110 15.77 25.01 18.46
C LEU A 110 14.26 24.85 18.60
N VAL A 111 13.68 25.39 19.69
CA VAL A 111 12.25 25.33 19.96
C VAL A 111 11.76 26.64 20.58
N ASN A 112 10.60 27.11 20.14
CA ASN A 112 9.83 28.16 20.80
C ASN A 112 8.38 27.69 20.92
N SER A 113 7.87 27.57 22.13
CA SER A 113 6.52 27.06 22.38
C SER A 113 5.77 27.93 23.38
N ASN A 114 4.48 28.09 23.15
CA ASN A 114 3.56 28.82 24.03
C ASN A 114 2.67 27.87 24.82
N TRP A 115 2.29 28.29 26.03
CA TRP A 115 1.60 27.46 27.00
C TRP A 115 0.55 28.26 27.77
N LYS A 116 -0.57 27.60 28.12
CA LYS A 116 -1.62 28.14 28.96
C LYS A 116 -2.13 27.05 29.89
N ASN A 117 -2.14 27.33 31.20
CA ASN A 117 -2.62 26.38 32.24
C ASN A 117 -1.98 24.96 32.08
N GLY A 118 -0.68 24.91 31.82
CA GLY A 118 0.07 23.65 31.67
C GLY A 118 -0.17 22.88 30.38
N LYS A 119 -0.88 23.46 29.43
CA LYS A 119 -1.12 22.88 28.08
C LYS A 119 -0.49 23.75 27.00
N GLN A 120 0.00 23.15 25.92
CA GLN A 120 0.43 23.93 24.76
C GLN A 120 -0.72 24.73 24.19
N GLU A 121 -0.43 25.99 23.84
CA GLU A 121 -1.41 26.95 23.34
C GLU A 121 -0.77 27.86 22.32
N GLY A 122 -1.40 28.00 21.14
CA GLY A 122 -0.86 28.82 20.05
C GLY A 122 0.31 28.18 19.33
N LEU A 123 1.18 29.00 18.75
CA LEU A 123 2.26 28.57 17.87
C LEU A 123 3.40 27.91 18.65
N CYS A 124 3.84 26.75 18.16
CA CYS A 124 5.10 26.08 18.52
C CYS A 124 5.97 25.97 17.26
N SER A 125 7.14 26.59 17.30
CA SER A 125 8.13 26.59 16.22
C SER A 125 9.34 25.76 16.60
N ILE A 126 9.85 24.97 15.66
CA ILE A 126 11.06 24.14 15.81
C ILE A 126 12.03 24.47 14.68
N TRP A 127 13.33 24.49 14.96
CA TRP A 127 14.39 24.74 14.00
C TRP A 127 15.40 23.60 13.98
N TYR A 128 16.05 23.42 12.87
CA TYR A 128 17.25 22.58 12.74
C TYR A 128 18.47 23.25 13.39
N LYS A 129 19.53 22.48 13.64
CA LYS A 129 20.79 23.00 14.19
C LYS A 129 21.45 24.06 13.28
N ASN A 130 21.18 24.03 11.98
CA ASN A 130 21.67 25.03 11.02
C ASN A 130 20.83 26.32 11.00
N GLY A 131 19.82 26.46 11.89
CA GLY A 131 18.99 27.65 12.01
C GLY A 131 17.79 27.70 11.05
N ILE A 132 17.68 26.78 10.11
CA ILE A 132 16.53 26.68 9.21
C ILE A 132 15.32 26.16 10.01
N LYS A 133 14.16 26.74 9.74
CA LYS A 133 12.89 26.31 10.36
C LYS A 133 12.58 24.87 9.97
N LYS A 134 12.26 24.02 10.95
CA LYS A 134 11.89 22.62 10.77
C LYS A 134 10.37 22.45 10.77
N SER A 135 9.66 23.11 11.70
CA SER A 135 8.20 23.06 11.74
C SER A 135 7.59 24.22 12.49
N ASP A 136 6.38 24.60 12.09
CA ASP A 136 5.45 25.44 12.82
C ASP A 136 4.16 24.65 13.05
N ALA A 137 3.72 24.52 14.29
CA ALA A 137 2.47 23.83 14.66
C ALA A 137 1.65 24.71 15.59
N ASN A 138 0.36 24.80 15.35
CA ASN A 138 -0.56 25.48 16.25
C ASN A 138 -1.22 24.47 17.19
N TYR A 139 -1.43 24.91 18.44
CA TYR A 139 -2.05 24.12 19.50
C TYR A 139 -3.20 24.87 20.14
N LEU A 140 -4.22 24.12 20.54
CA LEU A 140 -5.35 24.59 21.35
C LEU A 140 -5.58 23.56 22.46
N ASN A 141 -5.50 24.01 23.73
CA ASN A 141 -5.66 23.14 24.90
C ASN A 141 -4.76 21.89 24.90
N GLY A 142 -3.54 21.97 24.35
CA GLY A 142 -2.57 20.88 24.27
C GLY A 142 -2.76 19.94 23.09
N LEU A 143 -3.75 20.18 22.23
CA LEU A 143 -4.01 19.42 21.01
C LEU A 143 -3.60 20.23 19.79
N ARG A 144 -3.08 19.57 18.75
CA ARG A 144 -2.83 20.24 17.46
C ARG A 144 -4.13 20.82 16.90
N HIS A 145 -4.10 22.09 16.49
CA HIS A 145 -5.25 22.82 15.97
C HIS A 145 -4.78 23.85 14.95
N GLY A 146 -5.37 23.86 13.74
CA GLY A 146 -4.92 24.70 12.65
C GLY A 146 -3.82 24.08 11.81
N LEU A 147 -3.05 24.92 11.12
CA LEU A 147 -2.01 24.49 10.19
C LEU A 147 -0.74 24.03 10.93
N LEU A 148 -0.24 22.86 10.55
CA LEU A 148 1.14 22.40 10.77
C LEU A 148 1.88 22.55 9.45
N SER A 149 2.98 23.33 9.44
CA SER A 149 3.92 23.43 8.33
C SER A 149 5.25 22.78 8.72
N VAL A 150 5.83 22.01 7.80
CA VAL A 150 7.11 21.31 7.98
C VAL A 150 8.03 21.63 6.80
N TRP A 151 9.32 21.82 7.07
CA TRP A 151 10.36 22.10 6.07
C TRP A 151 11.48 21.07 6.17
N TYR A 152 12.19 20.88 5.09
CA TYR A 152 13.46 20.19 5.03
C TYR A 152 14.58 21.07 5.61
N ASP A 153 15.74 20.48 5.87
CA ASP A 153 16.93 21.17 6.39
C ASP A 153 17.60 22.10 5.37
N ASN A 154 17.22 22.01 4.09
CA ASN A 154 17.58 22.96 3.02
C ASN A 154 16.58 24.14 2.92
N GLY A 155 15.53 24.20 3.77
CA GLY A 155 14.51 25.24 3.80
C GLY A 155 13.33 25.04 2.84
N SER A 156 13.36 24.03 1.98
CA SER A 156 12.23 23.74 1.11
C SER A 156 11.04 23.14 1.90
N ARG A 157 9.82 23.39 1.45
CA ARG A 157 8.61 22.82 2.07
C ARG A 157 8.63 21.30 2.00
N LYS A 158 8.26 20.65 3.13
CA LYS A 158 8.13 19.20 3.23
C LYS A 158 6.67 18.76 3.34
N ALA A 159 5.91 19.42 4.21
CA ALA A 159 4.49 19.09 4.41
C ALA A 159 3.69 20.27 4.96
N GLU A 160 2.40 20.30 4.64
CA GLU A 160 1.38 21.10 5.29
C GLU A 160 0.21 20.19 5.68
N VAL A 161 -0.24 20.28 6.92
CA VAL A 161 -1.28 19.40 7.48
C VAL A 161 -2.24 20.25 8.32
N PHE A 162 -3.52 20.18 8.01
CA PHE A 162 -4.55 20.84 8.81
C PHE A 162 -5.06 19.92 9.93
N TRP A 163 -5.16 20.48 11.12
CA TRP A 163 -5.56 19.79 12.34
C TRP A 163 -6.73 20.48 13.02
N LYS A 164 -7.62 19.69 13.60
CA LYS A 164 -8.71 20.16 14.45
C LYS A 164 -8.81 19.27 15.68
N ASN A 165 -8.59 19.86 16.86
CA ASN A 165 -8.68 19.15 18.14
C ASN A 165 -7.86 17.83 18.18
N GLY A 166 -6.63 17.85 17.66
CA GLY A 166 -5.72 16.70 17.67
C GLY A 166 -5.94 15.67 16.57
N LYS A 167 -6.92 15.87 15.68
CA LYS A 167 -7.19 15.04 14.52
C LYS A 167 -6.87 15.79 13.23
N GLN A 168 -6.43 15.09 12.20
CA GLN A 168 -6.30 15.70 10.86
C GLN A 168 -7.68 16.06 10.33
N ASP A 169 -7.84 17.30 9.88
CA ASP A 169 -9.12 17.83 9.38
C ASP A 169 -8.83 18.93 8.36
N GLY A 170 -9.10 18.66 7.10
CA GLY A 170 -8.74 19.50 5.97
C GLY A 170 -7.75 18.83 5.03
N ILE A 171 -6.98 19.64 4.28
CA ILE A 171 -6.06 19.16 3.25
C ILE A 171 -4.67 18.89 3.87
N THR A 172 -4.08 17.76 3.52
CA THR A 172 -2.67 17.47 3.74
C THR A 172 -1.93 17.51 2.41
N MET A 173 -0.81 18.22 2.35
CA MET A 173 0.06 18.31 1.19
C MET A 173 1.49 17.94 1.58
N GLY A 174 2.20 17.25 0.68
CA GLY A 174 3.59 16.87 0.87
C GLY A 174 4.41 17.12 -0.39
N TRP A 175 5.67 17.54 -0.19
CA TRP A 175 6.63 17.84 -1.24
C TRP A 175 7.93 17.06 -1.01
N ASN A 176 8.66 16.81 -2.06
CA ASN A 176 10.04 16.32 -1.96
C ASN A 176 11.02 17.48 -1.67
N ASN A 177 12.30 17.16 -1.43
CA ASN A 177 13.32 18.16 -1.11
C ASN A 177 13.67 19.11 -2.26
N LYS A 178 13.17 18.85 -3.49
CA LYS A 178 13.26 19.74 -4.66
C LYS A 178 12.07 20.69 -4.77
N GLY A 179 11.08 20.61 -3.84
CA GLY A 179 9.87 21.42 -3.86
C GLY A 179 8.76 20.90 -4.78
N ILE A 180 8.90 19.71 -5.34
CA ILE A 180 7.88 19.07 -6.18
C ILE A 180 6.83 18.43 -5.26
N MET A 181 5.54 18.72 -5.49
CA MET A 181 4.44 18.10 -4.76
C MET A 181 4.41 16.60 -5.06
N ILE A 182 4.33 15.77 -4.02
CA ILE A 182 4.29 14.30 -4.14
C ILE A 182 3.01 13.69 -3.58
N THR A 183 2.27 14.42 -2.75
CA THR A 183 0.98 13.96 -2.21
C THR A 183 0.06 15.13 -1.88
N LYS A 184 -1.25 14.91 -2.08
CA LYS A 184 -2.33 15.78 -1.59
C LYS A 184 -3.50 14.88 -1.20
N SER A 185 -4.00 15.03 0.02
CA SER A 185 -5.11 14.22 0.53
C SER A 185 -6.06 15.05 1.37
N SER A 186 -7.33 14.69 1.34
CA SER A 186 -8.39 15.31 2.13
C SER A 186 -8.71 14.45 3.35
N TRP A 187 -8.86 15.10 4.50
CA TRP A 187 -9.08 14.46 5.80
C TRP A 187 -10.27 15.09 6.52
N LYS A 188 -10.99 14.28 7.26
CA LYS A 188 -12.06 14.73 8.16
C LYS A 188 -12.03 13.90 9.43
N ASP A 189 -11.98 14.58 10.58
CA ASP A 189 -11.98 13.95 11.92
C ASP A 189 -10.93 12.84 12.12
N GLY A 190 -9.77 12.93 11.41
CA GLY A 190 -8.66 11.98 11.49
C GLY A 190 -8.73 10.84 10.48
N GLU A 191 -9.72 10.84 9.59
CA GLU A 191 -9.90 9.85 8.55
C GLU A 191 -9.74 10.45 7.16
N MET A 192 -9.14 9.71 6.22
CA MET A 192 -9.11 10.12 4.82
C MET A 192 -10.53 10.16 4.28
N ASN A 193 -10.96 11.33 3.82
CA ASN A 193 -12.31 11.57 3.30
C ASN A 193 -12.25 12.62 2.21
N GLY A 194 -12.48 12.22 0.97
CA GLY A 194 -12.37 13.06 -0.22
C GLY A 194 -11.22 12.66 -1.14
N GLU A 195 -10.74 13.61 -1.94
CA GLU A 195 -9.73 13.38 -2.98
C GLU A 195 -8.36 13.04 -2.39
N ASN A 196 -7.69 12.08 -3.03
CA ASN A 196 -6.31 11.70 -2.77
C ASN A 196 -5.53 11.67 -4.08
N LEU A 197 -4.45 12.44 -4.14
CA LEU A 197 -3.57 12.58 -5.29
C LEU A 197 -2.15 12.22 -4.88
N SER A 198 -1.44 11.55 -5.75
CA SER A 198 0.00 11.34 -5.60
C SER A 198 0.76 11.60 -6.90
N TRP A 199 2.03 11.93 -6.78
CA TRP A 199 2.94 12.20 -7.90
C TRP A 199 4.24 11.44 -7.70
N TYR A 200 4.91 11.14 -8.78
CA TYR A 200 6.28 10.65 -8.78
C TYR A 200 7.25 11.75 -8.37
N GLN A 201 8.50 11.40 -8.08
CA GLN A 201 9.55 12.36 -7.74
C GLN A 201 9.86 13.35 -8.88
N SER A 202 9.51 12.99 -10.10
CA SER A 202 9.58 13.83 -11.30
C SER A 202 8.50 14.91 -11.37
N GLY A 203 7.41 14.80 -10.57
CA GLY A 203 6.22 15.64 -10.64
C GLY A 203 5.14 15.13 -11.58
N VAL A 204 5.37 14.03 -12.29
CA VAL A 204 4.32 13.37 -13.08
C VAL A 204 3.28 12.76 -12.14
N GLN A 205 2.02 12.91 -12.45
CA GLN A 205 0.92 12.35 -11.65
C GLN A 205 1.02 10.82 -11.61
N LYS A 206 0.98 10.25 -10.39
CA LYS A 206 1.06 8.81 -10.17
C LYS A 206 -0.30 8.18 -9.94
N SER A 207 -1.13 8.80 -9.11
CA SER A 207 -2.48 8.31 -8.86
C SER A 207 -3.46 9.41 -8.50
N LYS A 208 -4.73 9.16 -8.78
CA LYS A 208 -5.88 9.97 -8.36
C LYS A 208 -7.00 9.04 -7.94
N GLY A 209 -7.63 9.34 -6.82
CA GLY A 209 -8.80 8.61 -6.34
C GLY A 209 -9.48 9.31 -5.19
N THR A 210 -10.55 8.72 -4.70
CA THR A 210 -11.33 9.22 -3.58
C THR A 210 -11.36 8.21 -2.45
N PHE A 211 -11.38 8.72 -1.22
CA PHE A 211 -11.58 7.93 -0.01
C PHE A 211 -12.86 8.37 0.69
N LYS A 212 -13.50 7.45 1.37
CA LYS A 212 -14.57 7.68 2.32
C LYS A 212 -14.27 6.87 3.58
N GLU A 213 -14.07 7.56 4.72
CA GLU A 213 -13.79 6.91 6.01
C GLU A 213 -12.62 5.91 5.92
N ASN A 214 -11.45 6.37 5.41
CA ASN A 214 -10.22 5.60 5.15
C ASN A 214 -10.34 4.47 4.11
N LYS A 215 -11.49 4.29 3.46
CA LYS A 215 -11.73 3.27 2.46
C LYS A 215 -11.75 3.87 1.06
N LYS A 216 -11.12 3.21 0.09
CA LYS A 216 -11.23 3.61 -1.31
C LYS A 216 -12.69 3.63 -1.75
N HIS A 217 -13.10 4.68 -2.49
CA HIS A 217 -14.46 4.86 -2.97
C HIS A 217 -14.47 5.60 -4.31
N GLY A 218 -15.27 5.12 -5.28
CA GLY A 218 -15.32 5.71 -6.62
C GLY A 218 -14.16 5.29 -7.52
N LEU A 219 -13.86 6.11 -8.51
CA LEU A 219 -12.82 5.85 -9.50
C LEU A 219 -11.42 6.12 -8.96
N PHE A 220 -10.51 5.16 -9.13
CA PHE A 220 -9.07 5.29 -8.95
C PHE A 220 -8.36 5.13 -10.28
N VAL A 221 -7.50 6.08 -10.61
CA VAL A 221 -6.68 6.07 -11.82
C VAL A 221 -5.21 6.08 -11.43
N VAL A 222 -4.42 5.28 -12.12
CA VAL A 222 -2.96 5.19 -11.93
C VAL A 222 -2.26 5.42 -13.27
N TRP A 223 -1.18 6.19 -13.24
CA TRP A 223 -0.32 6.51 -14.38
C TRP A 223 1.10 6.00 -14.17
N SER A 224 1.81 5.74 -15.25
CA SER A 224 3.25 5.45 -15.26
C SER A 224 4.08 6.72 -15.04
N GLU A 225 5.39 6.58 -14.82
CA GLU A 225 6.31 7.75 -14.75
C GLU A 225 6.40 8.54 -16.06
N LYS A 226 6.01 7.95 -17.19
CA LYS A 226 5.91 8.65 -18.48
C LYS A 226 4.62 9.46 -18.64
N GLY A 227 3.67 9.30 -17.70
CA GLY A 227 2.37 9.97 -17.73
C GLY A 227 1.27 9.18 -18.43
N ASN A 228 1.55 7.99 -18.95
CA ASN A 228 0.55 7.13 -19.58
C ASN A 228 -0.33 6.46 -18.55
N LYS A 229 -1.63 6.38 -18.81
CA LYS A 229 -2.57 5.67 -17.94
C LYS A 229 -2.27 4.17 -17.98
N ILE A 230 -2.12 3.56 -16.79
CA ILE A 230 -1.84 2.12 -16.65
C ILE A 230 -2.96 1.35 -15.96
N GLN A 231 -3.78 2.00 -15.13
CA GLN A 231 -4.92 1.35 -14.48
C GLN A 231 -6.08 2.32 -14.21
N GLU A 232 -7.30 1.78 -14.32
CA GLU A 232 -8.54 2.37 -13.80
C GLU A 232 -9.27 1.33 -12.95
N GLN A 233 -9.73 1.74 -11.77
CA GLN A 233 -10.34 0.84 -10.79
C GLN A 233 -11.56 1.52 -10.19
N HIS A 234 -12.67 0.79 -10.09
CA HIS A 234 -13.86 1.25 -9.37
C HIS A 234 -13.95 0.58 -8.01
N TRP A 235 -14.17 1.38 -6.98
CA TRP A 235 -14.19 0.96 -5.58
C TRP A 235 -15.46 1.40 -4.88
N LYS A 236 -15.96 0.56 -3.98
CA LYS A 236 -17.09 0.91 -3.11
C LYS A 236 -16.79 0.42 -1.70
N ASN A 237 -16.60 1.38 -0.76
CA ASN A 237 -16.32 1.11 0.65
C ASN A 237 -15.11 0.18 0.91
N GLY A 238 -14.08 0.27 0.07
CA GLY A 238 -12.85 -0.52 0.19
C GLY A 238 -12.79 -1.79 -0.64
N ASP A 239 -13.90 -2.19 -1.25
CA ASP A 239 -13.97 -3.34 -2.15
C ASP A 239 -13.98 -2.90 -3.62
N LEU A 240 -13.39 -3.69 -4.51
CA LEU A 240 -13.55 -3.50 -5.95
C LEU A 240 -15.01 -3.74 -6.32
N GLU A 241 -15.61 -2.77 -7.02
CA GLU A 241 -17.02 -2.83 -7.46
C GLU A 241 -17.16 -2.17 -8.83
N GLY A 242 -17.52 -2.93 -9.85
CA GLY A 242 -17.53 -2.46 -11.23
C GLY A 242 -16.25 -2.82 -11.98
N THR A 243 -15.85 -2.00 -12.94
CA THR A 243 -14.74 -2.31 -13.85
C THR A 243 -13.37 -2.03 -13.24
N PHE A 244 -12.43 -2.94 -13.51
CA PHE A 244 -11.01 -2.76 -13.34
C PHE A 244 -10.34 -2.92 -14.71
N ILE A 245 -9.72 -1.86 -15.22
CA ILE A 245 -9.06 -1.82 -16.52
C ILE A 245 -7.55 -1.67 -16.31
N GLU A 246 -6.76 -2.47 -17.01
CA GLU A 246 -5.33 -2.32 -17.14
C GLU A 246 -4.99 -1.94 -18.57
N TYR A 247 -3.96 -1.12 -18.73
CA TYR A 247 -3.47 -0.64 -20.01
C TYR A 247 -2.01 -1.06 -20.24
N TYR A 248 -1.64 -1.22 -21.50
CA TYR A 248 -0.25 -1.23 -21.92
C TYR A 248 0.35 0.18 -21.85
N GLU A 249 1.67 0.30 -21.91
CA GLU A 249 2.36 1.60 -22.00
C GLU A 249 1.92 2.42 -23.24
N SER A 250 1.36 1.78 -24.26
CA SER A 250 0.74 2.42 -25.44
C SER A 250 -0.66 2.96 -25.19
N GLU A 251 -1.17 2.93 -23.97
CA GLU A 251 -2.54 3.30 -23.55
C GLU A 251 -3.65 2.44 -24.19
N GLN A 252 -3.29 1.36 -24.90
CA GLN A 252 -4.25 0.36 -25.34
C GLN A 252 -4.68 -0.53 -24.18
N LYS A 253 -5.95 -0.94 -24.13
CA LYS A 253 -6.44 -1.87 -23.11
C LYS A 253 -5.67 -3.17 -23.15
N ARG A 254 -5.14 -3.60 -21.99
CA ARG A 254 -4.51 -4.89 -21.76
C ARG A 254 -5.50 -5.88 -21.15
N SER A 255 -6.27 -5.42 -20.16
CA SER A 255 -7.33 -6.24 -19.55
C SER A 255 -8.49 -5.36 -19.06
N GLU A 256 -9.67 -5.94 -19.08
CA GLU A 256 -10.87 -5.39 -18.43
C GLU A 256 -11.54 -6.51 -17.65
N THR A 257 -11.79 -6.28 -16.37
CA THR A 257 -12.37 -7.28 -15.46
C THR A 257 -13.48 -6.61 -14.66
N ASN A 258 -14.63 -7.24 -14.59
CA ASN A 258 -15.71 -6.77 -13.72
C ASN A 258 -15.62 -7.42 -12.34
N TYR A 259 -15.93 -6.63 -11.31
CA TYR A 259 -15.93 -7.04 -9.91
C TYR A 259 -17.25 -6.72 -9.23
N SER A 260 -17.63 -7.54 -8.28
CA SER A 260 -18.69 -7.26 -7.33
C SER A 260 -18.26 -7.73 -5.95
N LYS A 261 -18.36 -6.84 -4.95
CA LYS A 261 -17.94 -7.09 -3.55
C LYS A 261 -16.52 -7.65 -3.44
N GLY A 262 -15.58 -7.13 -4.23
CA GLY A 262 -14.18 -7.54 -4.26
C GLY A 262 -13.89 -8.83 -5.02
N LEU A 263 -14.91 -9.53 -5.53
CA LEU A 263 -14.77 -10.77 -6.28
C LEU A 263 -15.01 -10.52 -7.77
N LYS A 264 -14.28 -11.23 -8.65
CA LYS A 264 -14.54 -11.20 -10.09
C LYS A 264 -15.98 -11.64 -10.36
N HIS A 265 -16.73 -10.80 -11.08
CA HIS A 265 -18.14 -11.08 -11.43
C HIS A 265 -18.46 -10.45 -12.78
N GLY A 266 -18.94 -11.24 -13.73
CA GLY A 266 -19.14 -10.79 -15.11
C GLY A 266 -18.01 -11.23 -16.02
N VAL A 267 -17.78 -10.50 -17.10
CA VAL A 267 -16.79 -10.86 -18.13
C VAL A 267 -15.42 -10.27 -17.79
N LYS A 268 -14.38 -11.07 -17.93
CA LYS A 268 -13.00 -10.62 -18.03
C LYS A 268 -12.53 -10.78 -19.47
N THR A 269 -12.07 -9.68 -20.09
CA THR A 269 -11.46 -9.69 -21.41
C THR A 269 -10.00 -9.25 -21.32
N THR A 270 -9.12 -9.92 -22.07
CA THR A 270 -7.73 -9.51 -22.25
C THR A 270 -7.44 -9.30 -23.75
N TRP A 271 -6.49 -8.43 -24.03
CA TRP A 271 -6.07 -8.10 -25.40
C TRP A 271 -4.55 -8.21 -25.56
N TYR A 272 -4.11 -8.55 -26.74
CA TYR A 272 -2.73 -8.40 -27.18
C TYR A 272 -2.39 -6.91 -27.36
N MET A 273 -1.10 -6.57 -27.39
CA MET A 273 -0.63 -5.19 -27.58
C MET A 273 -1.08 -4.58 -28.93
N GLY A 274 -1.51 -5.38 -29.90
CA GLY A 274 -2.12 -4.93 -31.17
C GLY A 274 -3.60 -4.65 -31.11
N GLY A 275 -4.25 -4.79 -29.93
CA GLY A 275 -5.69 -4.57 -29.74
C GLY A 275 -6.57 -5.78 -30.08
N GLN A 276 -5.99 -6.87 -30.63
CA GLN A 276 -6.74 -8.10 -30.87
C GLN A 276 -7.10 -8.76 -29.53
N LYS A 277 -8.31 -9.31 -29.43
CA LYS A 277 -8.77 -10.07 -28.27
C LYS A 277 -7.85 -11.27 -28.05
N GLN A 278 -7.45 -11.50 -26.78
CA GLN A 278 -6.63 -12.64 -26.37
C GLN A 278 -7.46 -13.67 -25.62
N THR A 279 -8.25 -13.24 -24.64
CA THR A 279 -9.17 -14.13 -23.92
C THR A 279 -10.46 -13.40 -23.54
N GLU A 280 -11.54 -14.15 -23.44
CA GLU A 280 -12.80 -13.71 -22.83
C GLU A 280 -13.32 -14.81 -21.92
N ILE A 281 -13.52 -14.51 -20.63
CA ILE A 281 -13.84 -15.48 -19.60
C ILE A 281 -14.93 -14.91 -18.72
N LYS A 282 -16.02 -15.66 -18.50
CA LYS A 282 -17.10 -15.30 -17.60
C LYS A 282 -16.79 -15.77 -16.18
N TRP A 283 -17.08 -14.92 -15.20
CA TRP A 283 -16.89 -15.17 -13.77
C TRP A 283 -18.16 -14.92 -12.99
N VAL A 284 -18.40 -15.71 -11.96
CA VAL A 284 -19.49 -15.55 -11.01
C VAL A 284 -18.91 -15.69 -9.61
N TYR A 285 -18.88 -14.57 -8.86
CA TYR A 285 -18.36 -14.48 -7.49
C TYR A 285 -17.00 -15.16 -7.26
N GLY A 286 -16.04 -14.90 -8.17
CA GLY A 286 -14.66 -15.37 -8.06
C GLY A 286 -14.38 -16.72 -8.74
N GLU A 287 -15.40 -17.40 -9.23
CA GLU A 287 -15.27 -18.67 -9.96
C GLU A 287 -15.56 -18.50 -11.45
N GLN A 288 -14.85 -19.26 -12.30
CA GLN A 288 -15.17 -19.29 -13.73
C GLN A 288 -16.52 -19.99 -13.94
N HIS A 289 -17.35 -19.42 -14.81
CA HIS A 289 -18.68 -19.95 -15.09
C HIS A 289 -19.11 -19.64 -16.53
N GLY A 290 -19.67 -20.63 -17.23
CA GLY A 290 -20.07 -20.48 -18.62
C GLY A 290 -18.91 -20.61 -19.59
N LYS A 291 -19.04 -20.03 -20.77
CA LYS A 291 -18.07 -20.11 -21.85
C LYS A 291 -16.83 -19.28 -21.57
N ALA A 292 -15.64 -19.83 -21.84
CA ALA A 292 -14.36 -19.12 -21.91
C ALA A 292 -13.73 -19.35 -23.28
N GLU A 293 -13.23 -18.28 -23.88
CA GLU A 293 -12.67 -18.25 -25.22
C GLU A 293 -11.26 -17.68 -25.22
N GLY A 294 -10.40 -18.22 -26.05
CA GLY A 294 -9.06 -17.73 -26.30
C GLY A 294 -8.78 -17.62 -27.81
N TRP A 295 -7.97 -16.65 -28.18
CA TRP A 295 -7.56 -16.41 -29.57
C TRP A 295 -6.06 -16.24 -29.68
N TYR A 296 -5.50 -16.67 -30.79
CA TYR A 296 -4.13 -16.39 -31.17
C TYR A 296 -3.97 -14.93 -31.61
N LYS A 297 -2.72 -14.47 -31.67
CA LYS A 297 -2.41 -13.10 -32.09
C LYS A 297 -2.84 -12.79 -33.54
N ASN A 298 -2.93 -13.82 -34.39
CA ASN A 298 -3.44 -13.70 -35.76
C ASN A 298 -4.96 -13.65 -35.88
N GLY A 299 -5.68 -13.69 -34.72
CA GLY A 299 -7.14 -13.64 -34.62
C GLY A 299 -7.85 -14.99 -34.72
N GLN A 300 -7.12 -16.07 -35.05
CA GLN A 300 -7.69 -17.42 -35.09
C GLN A 300 -8.07 -17.89 -33.68
N PRO A 301 -9.14 -18.69 -33.54
CA PRO A 301 -9.50 -19.30 -32.29
C PRO A 301 -8.36 -20.17 -31.76
N MET A 302 -8.07 -20.09 -30.46
CA MET A 302 -7.09 -20.90 -29.73
C MET A 302 -7.79 -21.96 -28.89
N SER A 303 -8.84 -21.56 -28.17
CA SER A 303 -9.58 -22.45 -27.29
C SER A 303 -11.01 -21.96 -27.02
N VAL A 304 -11.92 -22.91 -26.83
CA VAL A 304 -13.25 -22.71 -26.25
C VAL A 304 -13.41 -23.77 -25.17
N THR A 305 -13.80 -23.32 -23.97
CA THR A 305 -14.04 -24.20 -22.83
C THR A 305 -15.31 -23.78 -22.11
N HIS A 306 -15.97 -24.73 -21.45
CA HIS A 306 -17.15 -24.46 -20.64
C HIS A 306 -16.85 -24.76 -19.17
N TRP A 307 -17.32 -23.90 -18.30
CA TRP A 307 -17.03 -23.93 -16.87
C TRP A 307 -18.31 -23.87 -16.04
N GLU A 308 -18.36 -24.63 -14.99
CA GLU A 308 -19.41 -24.54 -13.99
C GLU A 308 -18.79 -24.56 -12.59
N ASN A 309 -19.03 -23.49 -11.81
CA ASN A 309 -18.54 -23.35 -10.43
C ASN A 309 -17.03 -23.67 -10.31
N GLY A 310 -16.21 -23.04 -11.18
CA GLY A 310 -14.76 -23.15 -11.17
C GLY A 310 -14.19 -24.46 -11.74
N LYS A 311 -15.04 -25.34 -12.26
CA LYS A 311 -14.63 -26.61 -12.88
C LYS A 311 -15.00 -26.64 -14.36
N LEU A 312 -14.15 -27.27 -15.18
CA LEU A 312 -14.48 -27.53 -16.56
C LEU A 312 -15.70 -28.47 -16.61
N ASP A 313 -16.76 -28.04 -17.27
CA ASP A 313 -18.00 -28.84 -17.45
C ASP A 313 -18.62 -28.49 -18.80
N GLY A 314 -18.71 -29.47 -19.67
CA GLY A 314 -19.13 -29.31 -21.05
C GLY A 314 -18.00 -29.51 -22.07
N GLU A 315 -18.21 -29.00 -23.27
CA GLU A 315 -17.29 -29.16 -24.38
C GLU A 315 -16.04 -28.27 -24.24
N SER A 316 -14.88 -28.84 -24.54
CA SER A 316 -13.59 -28.16 -24.66
C SER A 316 -13.02 -28.43 -26.03
N VAL A 317 -12.73 -27.35 -26.77
CA VAL A 317 -12.13 -27.43 -28.12
C VAL A 317 -10.89 -26.55 -28.14
N ASN A 318 -9.80 -27.08 -28.64
CA ASN A 318 -8.55 -26.37 -28.87
C ASN A 318 -8.21 -26.41 -30.38
N TRP A 319 -7.54 -25.37 -30.87
CA TRP A 319 -7.08 -25.24 -32.26
C TRP A 319 -5.59 -24.96 -32.29
N TYR A 320 -4.98 -25.28 -33.42
CA TYR A 320 -3.65 -24.80 -33.77
C TYR A 320 -3.73 -23.35 -34.30
N GLU A 321 -2.59 -22.66 -34.35
CA GLU A 321 -2.50 -21.27 -34.83
C GLU A 321 -2.84 -21.14 -36.33
N ASN A 322 -2.78 -22.23 -37.11
CA ASN A 322 -3.20 -22.29 -38.51
C ASN A 322 -4.73 -22.50 -38.67
N GLY A 323 -5.50 -22.51 -37.54
CA GLY A 323 -6.96 -22.66 -37.55
C GLY A 323 -7.47 -24.11 -37.58
N GLN A 324 -6.60 -25.11 -37.74
CA GLN A 324 -7.00 -26.52 -37.69
C GLN A 324 -7.34 -26.93 -36.25
N LYS A 325 -8.39 -27.75 -36.04
CA LYS A 325 -8.68 -28.35 -34.75
C LYS A 325 -7.48 -29.13 -34.22
N LYS A 326 -7.19 -29.02 -32.94
CA LYS A 326 -6.14 -29.76 -32.24
C LYS A 326 -6.74 -30.84 -31.33
N GLU A 327 -7.79 -30.49 -30.62
CA GLU A 327 -8.44 -31.37 -29.65
C GLU A 327 -9.90 -30.96 -29.44
N GLU A 328 -10.75 -31.96 -29.21
CA GLU A 328 -12.16 -31.82 -28.86
C GLU A 328 -12.47 -32.87 -27.80
N VAL A 329 -12.96 -32.46 -26.64
CA VAL A 329 -13.29 -33.35 -25.53
C VAL A 329 -14.44 -32.77 -24.71
N SER A 330 -15.33 -33.64 -24.28
CA SER A 330 -16.36 -33.29 -23.29
C SER A 330 -15.85 -33.60 -21.88
N LEU A 331 -16.12 -32.70 -20.94
CA LEU A 331 -15.77 -32.88 -19.53
C LEU A 331 -17.03 -32.80 -18.66
N VAL A 332 -17.02 -33.57 -17.60
CA VAL A 332 -18.02 -33.51 -16.54
C VAL A 332 -17.28 -33.30 -15.20
N LYS A 333 -17.52 -32.18 -14.54
CA LYS A 333 -16.84 -31.81 -13.28
C LYS A 333 -15.32 -31.92 -13.35
N GLY A 334 -14.72 -31.55 -14.47
CA GLY A 334 -13.28 -31.55 -14.72
C GLY A 334 -12.71 -32.91 -15.20
N ARG A 335 -13.55 -33.90 -15.41
CA ARG A 335 -13.12 -35.24 -15.87
C ARG A 335 -13.57 -35.49 -17.29
N PRO A 336 -12.70 -35.96 -18.21
CA PRO A 336 -13.11 -36.33 -19.55
C PRO A 336 -14.21 -37.41 -19.51
N SER A 337 -15.21 -37.24 -20.38
CA SER A 337 -16.33 -38.15 -20.51
C SER A 337 -16.78 -38.23 -21.98
N GLY A 338 -17.04 -39.42 -22.47
CA GLY A 338 -17.37 -39.64 -23.88
C GLY A 338 -16.14 -39.61 -24.81
N LEU A 339 -16.40 -39.35 -26.09
CA LEU A 339 -15.39 -39.42 -27.15
C LEU A 339 -14.57 -38.15 -27.24
N ALA A 340 -13.27 -38.23 -26.94
CA ALA A 340 -12.29 -37.20 -27.22
C ALA A 340 -11.64 -37.48 -28.63
N LYS A 341 -11.44 -36.39 -29.40
CA LYS A 341 -10.81 -36.44 -30.70
C LYS A 341 -9.61 -35.51 -30.71
N THR A 342 -8.56 -35.94 -31.36
CA THR A 342 -7.32 -35.15 -31.55
C THR A 342 -6.89 -35.17 -33.01
N TRP A 343 -6.20 -34.10 -33.43
CA TRP A 343 -5.73 -33.92 -34.81
C TRP A 343 -4.27 -33.44 -34.80
N TYR A 344 -3.58 -33.69 -35.87
CA TYR A 344 -2.29 -33.10 -36.19
C TYR A 344 -2.43 -31.70 -36.79
N GLN A 345 -1.36 -30.94 -36.84
CA GLN A 345 -1.37 -29.58 -37.37
C GLN A 345 -1.68 -29.54 -38.90
N ASN A 346 -1.50 -30.65 -39.60
CA ASN A 346 -1.89 -30.81 -41.00
C ASN A 346 -3.40 -31.10 -41.18
N GLY A 347 -4.17 -31.18 -40.09
CA GLY A 347 -5.62 -31.46 -40.10
C GLY A 347 -5.99 -32.93 -40.09
N GLN A 348 -5.04 -33.84 -40.25
CA GLN A 348 -5.30 -35.28 -40.17
C GLN A 348 -5.63 -35.69 -38.73
N LYS A 349 -6.57 -36.61 -38.56
CA LYS A 349 -6.95 -37.15 -37.24
C LYS A 349 -5.75 -37.90 -36.63
N SER A 350 -5.40 -37.56 -35.35
CA SER A 350 -4.33 -38.24 -34.63
C SER A 350 -4.87 -39.23 -33.61
N GLY A 351 -6.14 -39.07 -33.13
CA GLY A 351 -6.71 -40.00 -32.19
C GLY A 351 -8.21 -39.81 -31.94
N GLU A 352 -8.83 -40.90 -31.56
CA GLU A 352 -10.14 -40.98 -30.93
C GLU A 352 -10.00 -41.82 -29.66
N ILE A 353 -10.43 -41.27 -28.55
CA ILE A 353 -10.29 -41.90 -27.24
C ILE A 353 -11.65 -41.78 -26.55
N ASN A 354 -12.20 -42.88 -26.08
CA ASN A 354 -13.43 -42.91 -25.31
C ASN A 354 -13.10 -42.93 -23.80
N PHE A 355 -13.73 -42.04 -23.07
CA PHE A 355 -13.60 -41.91 -21.62
C PHE A 355 -14.90 -42.17 -20.91
N ASP A 356 -14.86 -42.78 -19.75
CA ASP A 356 -15.95 -42.84 -18.80
C ASP A 356 -15.49 -42.25 -17.46
N ASN A 357 -16.09 -41.14 -17.07
CA ASN A 357 -15.83 -40.44 -15.80
C ASN A 357 -14.33 -40.22 -15.50
N GLY A 358 -13.57 -39.89 -16.54
CA GLY A 358 -12.10 -39.65 -16.46
C GLY A 358 -11.24 -40.89 -16.66
N LEU A 359 -11.83 -42.06 -16.69
CA LEU A 359 -11.15 -43.32 -16.97
C LEU A 359 -11.14 -43.60 -18.49
N PHE A 360 -10.02 -44.01 -18.97
CA PHE A 360 -9.87 -44.45 -20.34
C PHE A 360 -10.64 -45.75 -20.58
N VAL A 361 -11.43 -45.83 -21.64
CA VAL A 361 -12.17 -47.04 -22.01
C VAL A 361 -11.59 -47.70 -23.25
N SER A 362 -11.53 -46.99 -24.37
CA SER A 362 -11.02 -47.48 -25.61
C SER A 362 -10.46 -46.38 -26.50
N GLY A 363 -9.64 -46.69 -27.50
CA GLY A 363 -9.17 -45.69 -28.38
C GLY A 363 -8.49 -46.18 -29.65
N ARG A 364 -8.45 -45.30 -30.65
CA ARG A 364 -7.75 -45.50 -31.91
C ARG A 364 -6.81 -44.34 -32.16
N LYS A 365 -5.68 -44.63 -32.80
CA LYS A 365 -4.70 -43.61 -33.18
C LYS A 365 -4.38 -43.75 -34.66
N TRP A 366 -3.98 -42.65 -35.26
CA TRP A 366 -3.50 -42.54 -36.62
C TRP A 366 -2.15 -41.86 -36.65
N LYS A 367 -1.37 -42.13 -37.66
CA LYS A 367 -0.14 -41.44 -38.00
C LYS A 367 -0.42 -40.11 -38.74
N PRO A 368 0.55 -39.19 -38.85
CA PRO A 368 0.37 -37.94 -39.58
C PRO A 368 0.05 -38.08 -41.07
N ASP A 369 0.36 -39.24 -41.67
CA ASP A 369 0.00 -39.62 -43.03
C ASP A 369 -1.45 -40.10 -43.18
N GLY A 370 -2.21 -40.16 -42.09
CA GLY A 370 -3.59 -40.63 -42.02
C GLY A 370 -3.74 -42.13 -41.89
N ASN A 371 -2.67 -42.90 -41.91
CA ASN A 371 -2.71 -44.35 -41.77
C ASN A 371 -3.00 -44.74 -40.30
N PRO A 372 -3.79 -45.80 -40.03
CA PRO A 372 -4.01 -46.31 -38.67
C PRO A 372 -2.71 -46.75 -38.00
N CYS A 373 -2.60 -46.44 -36.67
CA CYS A 373 -1.48 -46.90 -35.87
C CYS A 373 -1.71 -48.34 -35.40
N SER A 374 -1.00 -49.28 -35.98
CA SER A 374 -1.08 -50.70 -35.60
C SER A 374 -0.50 -51.01 -34.21
N LEU A 375 0.34 -50.11 -33.69
CA LEU A 375 0.96 -50.27 -32.36
C LEU A 375 0.05 -49.83 -31.21
N THR A 376 -1.01 -49.09 -31.52
CA THR A 376 -2.00 -48.68 -30.53
C THR A 376 -3.09 -49.75 -30.39
N ASN A 377 -3.21 -50.35 -29.22
CA ASN A 377 -4.13 -51.45 -28.96
C ASN A 377 -4.99 -51.21 -27.69
N LEU A 378 -5.64 -50.07 -27.67
CA LEU A 378 -6.42 -49.59 -26.51
C LEU A 378 -7.83 -50.16 -26.48
N LYS A 379 -8.14 -51.08 -25.56
CA LYS A 379 -9.43 -51.73 -25.42
C LYS A 379 -9.75 -52.02 -23.94
N ASP A 380 -10.98 -51.84 -23.53
CA ASP A 380 -11.52 -52.19 -22.19
C ASP A 380 -10.61 -51.63 -21.05
N GLY A 381 -10.17 -50.40 -21.16
CA GLY A 381 -9.30 -49.73 -20.19
C GLY A 381 -7.84 -50.17 -20.21
N ASN A 382 -7.43 -51.06 -21.11
CA ASN A 382 -6.08 -51.62 -21.11
C ASN A 382 -5.37 -51.42 -22.48
N GLY A 383 -4.05 -51.43 -22.46
CA GLY A 383 -3.26 -51.44 -23.67
C GLY A 383 -2.24 -50.28 -23.78
N LEU A 384 -1.75 -50.08 -25.00
CA LEU A 384 -0.73 -49.09 -25.36
C LEU A 384 -1.33 -48.03 -26.26
N SER A 385 -0.93 -46.78 -26.03
CA SER A 385 -1.19 -45.64 -26.91
C SER A 385 0.13 -45.05 -27.39
N VAL A 386 0.36 -44.99 -28.68
CA VAL A 386 1.55 -44.39 -29.29
C VAL A 386 1.22 -42.96 -29.70
N VAL A 387 2.11 -42.04 -29.38
CA VAL A 387 2.05 -40.64 -29.79
C VAL A 387 3.15 -40.36 -30.79
N TYR A 388 2.77 -39.78 -31.90
CA TYR A 388 3.70 -39.37 -32.95
C TYR A 388 3.83 -37.83 -32.96
N ASP A 389 4.98 -37.30 -33.36
CA ASP A 389 5.12 -35.91 -33.79
C ASP A 389 4.58 -35.73 -35.22
N ASP A 390 4.58 -34.50 -35.74
CA ASP A 390 4.08 -34.17 -37.07
C ASP A 390 4.92 -34.76 -38.21
N SER A 391 6.14 -35.25 -37.94
CA SER A 391 7.00 -35.97 -38.88
C SER A 391 6.70 -37.48 -38.95
N GLY A 392 5.86 -37.99 -38.05
CA GLY A 392 5.55 -39.42 -37.94
C GLY A 392 6.53 -40.21 -37.07
N LYS A 393 7.43 -39.55 -36.37
CA LYS A 393 8.33 -40.20 -35.39
C LYS A 393 7.59 -40.45 -34.06
N VAL A 394 7.78 -41.62 -33.48
CA VAL A 394 7.24 -41.92 -32.15
C VAL A 394 7.95 -41.08 -31.08
N VAL A 395 7.21 -40.22 -30.39
CA VAL A 395 7.73 -39.38 -29.29
C VAL A 395 7.41 -39.95 -27.93
N LYS A 396 6.33 -40.73 -27.81
CA LYS A 396 5.90 -41.32 -26.54
C LYS A 396 5.03 -42.55 -26.71
N THR A 397 5.17 -43.51 -25.80
CA THR A 397 4.24 -44.63 -25.65
C THR A 397 3.63 -44.55 -24.24
N LEU A 398 2.30 -44.56 -24.17
CA LEU A 398 1.53 -44.51 -22.93
C LEU A 398 0.94 -45.88 -22.69
N LYS A 399 1.07 -46.43 -21.48
CA LYS A 399 0.48 -47.69 -21.05
C LYS A 399 -0.70 -47.43 -20.13
N PHE A 400 -1.79 -48.15 -20.34
CA PHE A 400 -2.99 -48.06 -19.51
C PHE A 400 -3.35 -49.40 -18.91
N ARG A 401 -3.87 -49.38 -17.67
CA ARG A 401 -4.44 -50.54 -16.96
C ARG A 401 -5.69 -50.06 -16.21
N ASP A 402 -6.82 -50.77 -16.42
CA ASP A 402 -8.11 -50.47 -15.79
C ASP A 402 -8.51 -48.99 -15.93
N GLY A 403 -8.27 -48.42 -17.10
CA GLY A 403 -8.58 -47.02 -17.41
C GLY A 403 -7.57 -46.01 -16.88
N ILE A 404 -6.60 -46.40 -16.10
CA ILE A 404 -5.61 -45.53 -15.49
C ILE A 404 -4.29 -45.57 -16.30
N LYS A 405 -3.76 -44.40 -16.61
CA LYS A 405 -2.41 -44.28 -17.18
C LYS A 405 -1.38 -44.71 -16.16
N LEU A 406 -0.54 -45.65 -16.56
CA LEU A 406 0.59 -46.09 -15.72
C LEU A 406 1.74 -45.09 -15.93
N ASP A 407 2.26 -44.57 -14.82
CA ASP A 407 3.48 -43.80 -14.84
C ASP A 407 4.66 -44.70 -15.21
N GLU A 408 5.54 -44.22 -16.10
CA GLU A 408 6.84 -44.84 -16.30
C GLU A 408 7.57 -44.71 -14.96
N LYS A 409 7.84 -45.87 -14.28
CA LYS A 409 8.79 -45.87 -13.17
C LYS A 409 10.12 -45.39 -13.77
N SER A 410 10.64 -44.26 -13.25
CA SER A 410 12.04 -43.92 -13.44
C SER A 410 12.85 -45.17 -13.06
N ASN A 411 13.48 -45.81 -14.02
CA ASN A 411 14.51 -46.79 -13.71
C ASN A 411 15.64 -46.01 -13.03
N GLU A 412 15.71 -46.08 -11.70
CA GLU A 412 16.93 -45.88 -10.96
C GLU A 412 17.84 -47.07 -11.16
#